data_07d47fdc6942d4fc1ceded362f9d1583
#
_entry.id   07d47fdc6942d4fc1ceded362f9d1583
#
_cell.length_a   1.000
_cell.length_b   1.000
_cell.length_c   1.000
_cell.angle_alpha   90.00
_cell.angle_beta   90.00
_cell.angle_gamma   90.00
#
_symmetry.space_group_name_H-M   'P 1'
#
loop_
_entity.id
_entity.type
_entity.pdbx_description
1 polymer ?
#
loop_
_entity_poly.entity_id
_entity_poly.type
_entity_poly.pdbx_seq_one_letter_code
_entity_poly.pdbx_strand_id
1 'polypeptide(L)'
;NIYKYRAKGGIYRTKADFARLYGLTAQKFKELEPYIRIEGDYRPASEVYGGSTADLTIRDTTRYPVKIKPGEHIVLNTADTSQLKRVPGIGSGFARAIVSYGRRLGGYVSVDQLREIDNFPESAIAYFVVKHPVVSRLNLNRLPLSSLRRHPYIGFYQAKTIIEYRRLHGRINSLDDLKLCKDFTPEAIERLRPYVEF
;
A
#
# COMPACT_ATOMS: atom_id res chain seq x y z
N ASN A 1 22.37 -25.32 30.54
CA ASN A 1 21.04 -24.70 30.23
C ASN A 1 21.08 -23.18 30.29
N ILE A 2 21.77 -22.53 31.23
CA ILE A 2 21.94 -21.06 31.35
C ILE A 2 22.55 -20.50 30.07
N TYR A 3 23.67 -21.02 29.59
CA TYR A 3 24.34 -20.58 28.38
C TYR A 3 23.48 -20.74 27.13
N LYS A 4 22.72 -21.84 27.00
CA LYS A 4 21.81 -22.05 25.86
C LYS A 4 20.65 -21.05 25.85
N TYR A 5 20.14 -20.68 27.02
CA TYR A 5 19.07 -19.68 27.13
C TYR A 5 19.60 -18.28 26.76
N ARG A 6 20.78 -17.91 27.32
CA ARG A 6 21.41 -16.61 27.00
C ARG A 6 21.83 -16.50 25.52
N ALA A 7 22.36 -17.57 24.94
CA ALA A 7 22.77 -17.62 23.55
C ALA A 7 21.57 -17.40 22.57
N LYS A 8 20.33 -17.71 23.02
CA LYS A 8 19.08 -17.46 22.29
C LYS A 8 18.47 -16.09 22.59
N GLY A 9 19.20 -15.18 23.23
CA GLY A 9 18.72 -13.86 23.61
C GLY A 9 17.89 -13.83 24.90
N GLY A 10 17.86 -14.92 25.66
CA GLY A 10 17.15 -14.97 26.94
C GLY A 10 17.88 -14.18 28.04
N ILE A 11 17.14 -13.39 28.81
CA ILE A 11 17.62 -12.54 29.89
C ILE A 11 16.90 -12.93 31.17
N TYR A 12 17.65 -13.11 32.25
CA TYR A 12 17.10 -13.27 33.60
C TYR A 12 16.96 -11.89 34.24
N ARG A 13 15.76 -11.47 34.53
CA ARG A 13 15.45 -10.16 35.11
C ARG A 13 15.31 -10.22 36.64
N THR A 14 14.84 -11.33 37.14
CA THR A 14 14.60 -11.57 38.54
C THR A 14 15.14 -12.93 38.96
N LYS A 15 15.37 -13.15 40.29
CA LYS A 15 15.69 -14.45 40.81
C LYS A 15 14.58 -15.49 40.51
N ALA A 16 13.33 -15.07 40.43
CA ALA A 16 12.21 -15.93 40.07
C ALA A 16 12.28 -16.41 38.59
N ASP A 17 12.79 -15.59 37.69
CA ASP A 17 13.03 -16.03 36.30
C ASP A 17 14.11 -17.13 36.25
N PHE A 18 15.14 -17.00 37.09
CA PHE A 18 16.17 -18.00 37.19
C PHE A 18 15.63 -19.32 37.79
N ALA A 19 14.67 -19.25 38.74
CA ALA A 19 14.01 -20.42 39.31
C ALA A 19 13.26 -21.28 38.27
N ARG A 20 12.82 -20.66 37.15
CA ARG A 20 12.14 -21.36 36.05
C ARG A 20 13.08 -22.07 35.08
N LEU A 21 14.38 -22.06 35.35
CA LEU A 21 15.36 -22.69 34.46
C LEU A 21 15.11 -24.21 34.37
N TYR A 22 14.98 -24.71 33.14
CA TYR A 22 14.79 -26.14 32.91
C TYR A 22 15.89 -26.99 33.50
N GLY A 23 15.51 -27.94 34.35
CA GLY A 23 16.41 -28.82 35.08
C GLY A 23 16.91 -28.28 36.43
N LEU A 24 16.42 -27.11 36.89
CA LEU A 24 16.66 -26.59 38.22
C LEU A 24 15.50 -26.99 39.15
N THR A 25 15.78 -27.79 40.18
CA THR A 25 14.76 -28.16 41.17
C THR A 25 14.61 -27.05 42.21
N ALA A 26 13.43 -26.97 42.87
CA ALA A 26 13.15 -25.98 43.90
C ALA A 26 14.16 -26.06 45.08
N GLN A 27 14.62 -27.26 45.41
CA GLN A 27 15.60 -27.48 46.45
C GLN A 27 16.96 -26.88 46.07
N LYS A 28 17.45 -27.19 44.86
CA LYS A 28 18.68 -26.61 44.32
C LYS A 28 18.61 -25.11 44.12
N PHE A 29 17.43 -24.60 43.78
CA PHE A 29 17.25 -23.16 43.69
C PHE A 29 17.45 -22.48 45.06
N LYS A 30 16.85 -23.01 46.13
CA LYS A 30 17.03 -22.46 47.49
C LYS A 30 18.51 -22.48 47.95
N GLU A 31 19.27 -23.48 47.59
CA GLU A 31 20.69 -23.56 47.87
C GLU A 31 21.50 -22.49 47.12
N LEU A 32 21.09 -22.20 45.87
CA LEU A 32 21.78 -21.25 45.00
C LEU A 32 21.31 -19.81 45.20
N GLU A 33 20.11 -19.58 45.69
CA GLU A 33 19.48 -18.27 45.83
C GLU A 33 20.35 -17.20 46.51
N PRO A 34 21.09 -17.50 47.60
CA PRO A 34 21.99 -16.54 48.25
C PRO A 34 23.14 -16.07 47.35
N TYR A 35 23.56 -16.91 46.40
CA TYR A 35 24.67 -16.65 45.48
C TYR A 35 24.24 -16.04 44.15
N ILE A 36 22.94 -16.03 43.87
CA ILE A 36 22.41 -15.44 42.65
C ILE A 36 22.37 -13.92 42.80
N ARG A 37 23.25 -13.24 42.08
CA ARG A 37 23.22 -11.79 41.91
C ARG A 37 22.80 -11.47 40.46
N ILE A 38 21.69 -10.75 40.30
CA ILE A 38 21.26 -10.19 39.05
C ILE A 38 21.55 -8.72 39.17
N GLU A 39 22.55 -8.22 38.44
CA GLU A 39 22.95 -6.83 38.51
C GLU A 39 21.78 -5.95 38.07
N GLY A 40 21.56 -4.86 38.83
CA GLY A 40 20.37 -4.07 38.84
C GLY A 40 20.21 -3.06 37.68
N ASP A 41 21.00 -3.20 36.59
CA ASP A 41 20.84 -2.34 35.43
C ASP A 41 19.65 -2.70 34.51
N TYR A 42 19.02 -3.85 34.82
CA TYR A 42 17.81 -4.21 34.09
C TYR A 42 16.57 -3.83 34.89
N ARG A 43 16.26 -2.55 34.91
CA ARG A 43 14.91 -2.08 35.29
C ARG A 43 13.93 -2.49 34.18
N PRO A 44 12.76 -3.09 34.50
CA PRO A 44 11.73 -3.30 33.49
C PRO A 44 11.45 -1.96 32.77
N ALA A 45 11.20 -2.03 31.48
CA ALA A 45 10.93 -0.83 30.68
C ALA A 45 9.84 0.06 31.30
N SER A 46 8.89 -0.52 32.04
CA SER A 46 7.88 0.19 32.82
C SER A 46 8.44 1.01 33.99
N GLU A 47 9.63 0.68 34.51
CA GLU A 47 10.27 1.44 35.61
C GLU A 47 11.33 2.44 35.09
N VAL A 48 11.96 2.12 33.96
CA VAL A 48 12.95 3.03 33.32
C VAL A 48 12.24 4.15 32.58
N TYR A 49 11.10 3.84 32.00
CA TYR A 49 10.22 4.81 31.30
C TYR A 49 8.99 5.19 32.14
N GLY A 50 9.05 5.06 33.46
CA GLY A 50 8.03 5.45 34.43
C GLY A 50 7.85 6.96 34.59
N GLY A 51 8.30 7.74 33.62
CA GLY A 51 7.82 9.09 33.37
C GLY A 51 6.45 8.99 32.71
N SER A 52 5.41 9.33 33.47
CA SER A 52 4.06 9.66 33.01
C SER A 52 3.47 8.72 31.94
N THR A 53 2.47 7.95 32.31
CA THR A 53 1.62 7.16 31.40
C THR A 53 0.96 7.98 30.28
N ALA A 54 1.17 9.29 30.26
CA ALA A 54 0.73 10.20 29.20
C ALA A 54 1.63 10.17 27.96
N ASP A 55 2.90 9.70 28.05
CA ASP A 55 3.86 9.84 26.95
C ASP A 55 4.05 8.54 26.13
N LEU A 56 3.44 7.42 26.55
CA LEU A 56 3.46 6.15 25.79
C LEU A 56 2.41 6.12 24.66
N THR A 57 1.69 7.19 24.44
CA THR A 57 0.67 7.33 23.39
C THR A 57 1.07 8.22 22.23
N ILE A 58 2.31 8.65 22.11
CA ILE A 58 2.78 9.25 20.85
C ILE A 58 2.99 8.09 19.87
N ARG A 59 1.85 7.59 19.39
CA ARG A 59 1.83 6.69 18.24
C ARG A 59 2.56 7.40 17.12
N ASP A 60 3.60 6.75 16.55
CA ASP A 60 4.26 7.26 15.35
C ASP A 60 3.21 7.41 14.23
N THR A 61 2.64 8.59 14.14
CA THR A 61 1.60 8.94 13.18
C THR A 61 2.14 9.00 11.75
N THR A 62 3.46 9.05 11.57
CA THR A 62 4.11 8.98 10.27
C THR A 62 4.03 7.55 9.74
N ARG A 63 4.34 6.59 10.59
CA ARG A 63 4.29 5.15 10.24
C ARG A 63 2.87 4.59 10.34
N TYR A 64 2.10 5.00 11.34
CA TYR A 64 0.74 4.54 11.62
C TYR A 64 -0.23 5.73 11.70
N PRO A 65 -0.61 6.33 10.57
CA PRO A 65 -1.47 7.50 10.56
C PRO A 65 -2.84 7.21 11.18
N VAL A 66 -3.40 8.23 11.82
CA VAL A 66 -4.78 8.16 12.33
C VAL A 66 -5.72 7.91 11.15
N LYS A 67 -6.55 6.89 11.27
CA LYS A 67 -7.53 6.53 10.24
C LYS A 67 -8.68 7.55 10.22
N ILE A 68 -9.18 7.83 9.02
CA ILE A 68 -10.37 8.65 8.81
C ILE A 68 -11.62 7.91 9.29
N LYS A 69 -12.62 8.67 9.68
CA LYS A 69 -13.89 8.14 10.19
C LYS A 69 -14.83 7.75 9.03
N PRO A 70 -15.78 6.84 9.27
CA PRO A 70 -16.86 6.62 8.31
C PRO A 70 -17.58 7.93 7.96
N GLY A 71 -17.80 8.16 6.66
CA GLY A 71 -18.40 9.41 6.15
C GLY A 71 -17.37 10.48 5.74
N GLU A 72 -16.11 10.35 6.15
CA GLU A 72 -15.03 11.19 5.61
C GLU A 72 -14.50 10.59 4.30
N HIS A 73 -14.18 11.45 3.34
CA HIS A 73 -13.73 11.01 2.02
C HIS A 73 -12.41 11.68 1.63
N ILE A 74 -11.63 10.96 0.86
CA ILE A 74 -10.39 11.44 0.25
C ILE A 74 -10.60 11.63 -1.25
N VAL A 75 -10.16 12.77 -1.78
CA VAL A 75 -10.20 13.03 -3.23
C VAL A 75 -9.07 12.26 -3.89
N LEU A 76 -9.43 11.26 -4.71
CA LEU A 76 -8.51 10.23 -5.20
C LEU A 76 -7.35 10.81 -6.04
N ASN A 77 -7.64 11.75 -6.95
CA ASN A 77 -6.65 12.28 -7.88
C ASN A 77 -5.61 13.23 -7.25
N THR A 78 -5.90 13.78 -6.07
CA THR A 78 -5.02 14.75 -5.41
C THR A 78 -4.35 14.18 -4.16
N ALA A 79 -4.74 12.98 -3.75
CA ALA A 79 -4.25 12.37 -2.54
C ALA A 79 -2.80 11.87 -2.68
N ASP A 80 -1.99 12.22 -1.70
CA ASP A 80 -0.67 11.65 -1.53
C ASP A 80 -0.69 10.31 -0.76
N THR A 81 0.45 9.61 -0.73
CA THR A 81 0.56 8.32 -0.03
C THR A 81 0.29 8.42 1.47
N SER A 82 0.52 9.58 2.09
CA SER A 82 0.27 9.80 3.53
C SER A 82 -1.22 9.92 3.80
N GLN A 83 -1.94 10.67 2.97
CA GLN A 83 -3.39 10.79 3.03
C GLN A 83 -4.07 9.44 2.74
N LEU A 84 -3.62 8.72 1.70
CA LEU A 84 -4.16 7.41 1.34
C LEU A 84 -4.01 6.39 2.48
N LYS A 85 -2.88 6.39 3.20
CA LYS A 85 -2.67 5.53 4.38
C LYS A 85 -3.65 5.80 5.53
N ARG A 86 -4.34 6.93 5.54
CA ARG A 86 -5.38 7.23 6.53
C ARG A 86 -6.68 6.47 6.29
N VAL A 87 -6.88 5.91 5.10
CA VAL A 87 -8.05 5.09 4.79
C VAL A 87 -7.93 3.72 5.49
N PRO A 88 -9.00 3.24 6.18
CA PRO A 88 -9.04 1.88 6.70
C PRO A 88 -8.76 0.84 5.60
N GLY A 89 -7.93 -0.17 5.90
CA GLY A 89 -7.53 -1.19 4.92
C GLY A 89 -6.39 -0.78 3.97
N ILE A 90 -6.07 0.51 3.85
CA ILE A 90 -4.99 0.98 2.98
C ILE A 90 -3.69 1.12 3.78
N GLY A 91 -2.72 0.28 3.42
CA GLY A 91 -1.34 0.35 3.89
C GLY A 91 -0.42 0.99 2.86
N SER A 92 0.89 1.00 3.13
CA SER A 92 1.91 1.59 2.24
C SER A 92 1.95 0.93 0.86
N GLY A 93 1.64 -0.38 0.77
CA GLY A 93 1.57 -1.12 -0.49
C GLY A 93 0.46 -0.58 -1.39
N PHE A 94 -0.78 -0.59 -0.90
CA PHE A 94 -1.94 -0.07 -1.63
C PHE A 94 -1.82 1.43 -1.91
N ALA A 95 -1.32 2.25 -0.98
CA ALA A 95 -1.14 3.67 -1.22
C ALA A 95 -0.21 3.92 -2.42
N ARG A 96 0.90 3.18 -2.54
CA ARG A 96 1.80 3.25 -3.70
C ARG A 96 1.14 2.70 -4.98
N ALA A 97 0.39 1.59 -4.87
CA ALA A 97 -0.33 1.01 -6.01
C ALA A 97 -1.37 1.99 -6.57
N ILE A 98 -2.15 2.64 -5.72
CA ILE A 98 -3.13 3.68 -6.11
C ILE A 98 -2.43 4.80 -6.88
N VAL A 99 -1.36 5.39 -6.31
CA VAL A 99 -0.64 6.50 -6.96
C VAL A 99 -0.02 6.06 -8.28
N SER A 100 0.61 4.87 -8.33
CA SER A 100 1.24 4.33 -9.53
C SER A 100 0.21 4.03 -10.62
N TYR A 101 -0.92 3.43 -10.25
CA TYR A 101 -1.99 3.10 -11.18
C TYR A 101 -2.65 4.36 -11.74
N GLY A 102 -2.99 5.33 -10.89
CA GLY A 102 -3.53 6.62 -11.31
C GLY A 102 -2.58 7.40 -12.24
N ARG A 103 -1.28 7.33 -11.99
CA ARG A 103 -0.27 7.94 -12.90
C ARG A 103 -0.26 7.27 -14.27
N ARG A 104 -0.41 5.95 -14.33
CA ARG A 104 -0.47 5.19 -15.60
C ARG A 104 -1.77 5.45 -16.35
N LEU A 105 -2.88 5.64 -15.65
CA LEU A 105 -4.17 6.04 -16.23
C LEU A 105 -4.13 7.48 -16.77
N GLY A 106 -3.30 8.34 -16.20
CA GLY A 106 -3.38 9.79 -16.43
C GLY A 106 -4.35 10.49 -15.48
N GLY A 107 -4.92 9.77 -14.52
CA GLY A 107 -5.91 10.20 -13.52
C GLY A 107 -7.13 9.29 -13.48
N TYR A 108 -7.80 9.22 -12.34
CA TYR A 108 -9.02 8.44 -12.15
C TYR A 108 -10.25 9.24 -12.61
N VAL A 109 -11.15 8.62 -13.35
CA VAL A 109 -12.45 9.17 -13.71
C VAL A 109 -13.58 8.62 -12.85
N SER A 110 -13.38 7.44 -12.25
CA SER A 110 -14.32 6.79 -11.31
C SER A 110 -13.56 6.13 -10.17
N VAL A 111 -14.18 6.06 -9.00
CA VAL A 111 -13.65 5.29 -7.86
C VAL A 111 -13.63 3.79 -8.14
N ASP A 112 -14.49 3.30 -9.02
CA ASP A 112 -14.56 1.88 -9.39
C ASP A 112 -13.28 1.36 -10.03
N GLN A 113 -12.47 2.24 -10.62
CA GLN A 113 -11.17 1.89 -11.18
C GLN A 113 -10.16 1.41 -10.12
N LEU A 114 -10.44 1.63 -8.84
CA LEU A 114 -9.63 1.04 -7.76
C LEU A 114 -9.75 -0.48 -7.70
N ARG A 115 -10.88 -1.05 -8.16
CA ARG A 115 -11.07 -2.51 -8.27
C ARG A 115 -10.14 -3.17 -9.28
N GLU A 116 -9.55 -2.40 -10.18
CA GLU A 116 -8.58 -2.89 -11.16
C GLU A 116 -7.17 -3.10 -10.56
N ILE A 117 -6.97 -2.66 -9.32
CA ILE A 117 -5.76 -2.93 -8.53
C ILE A 117 -5.91 -4.29 -7.86
N ASP A 118 -4.96 -5.18 -8.09
CA ASP A 118 -4.98 -6.55 -7.56
C ASP A 118 -5.21 -6.58 -6.05
N ASN A 119 -6.18 -7.40 -5.62
CA ASN A 119 -6.55 -7.61 -4.23
C ASN A 119 -6.94 -6.33 -3.46
N PHE A 120 -7.45 -5.32 -4.17
CA PHE A 120 -7.88 -4.08 -3.54
C PHE A 120 -9.01 -4.32 -2.53
N PRO A 121 -8.93 -3.76 -1.29
CA PRO A 121 -9.98 -3.94 -0.28
C PRO A 121 -11.26 -3.17 -0.65
N GLU A 122 -12.32 -3.89 -1.01
CA GLU A 122 -13.62 -3.34 -1.41
C GLU A 122 -14.19 -2.34 -0.40
N SER A 123 -14.04 -2.64 0.91
CA SER A 123 -14.51 -1.77 1.99
C SER A 123 -13.84 -0.38 2.00
N ALA A 124 -12.66 -0.24 1.38
CA ALA A 124 -11.96 1.02 1.30
C ALA A 124 -12.53 1.95 0.22
N ILE A 125 -13.25 1.44 -0.78
CA ILE A 125 -13.78 2.22 -1.89
C ILE A 125 -14.72 3.33 -1.40
N ALA A 126 -15.53 3.06 -0.36
CA ALA A 126 -16.45 4.02 0.22
C ALA A 126 -15.79 5.30 0.78
N TYR A 127 -14.49 5.26 1.03
CA TYR A 127 -13.74 6.42 1.54
C TYR A 127 -13.15 7.30 0.43
N PHE A 128 -13.36 6.96 -0.83
CA PHE A 128 -12.81 7.72 -1.95
C PHE A 128 -13.90 8.43 -2.74
N VAL A 129 -13.53 9.61 -3.27
CA VAL A 129 -14.34 10.36 -4.22
C VAL A 129 -13.47 10.88 -5.36
N VAL A 130 -14.04 10.95 -6.55
CA VAL A 130 -13.43 11.64 -7.68
C VAL A 130 -14.21 12.93 -7.90
N LYS A 131 -13.53 14.07 -7.70
CA LYS A 131 -14.12 15.39 -7.93
C LYS A 131 -13.43 16.03 -9.14
N HIS A 132 -14.24 16.47 -10.11
CA HIS A 132 -13.76 17.19 -11.31
C HIS A 132 -12.56 16.47 -11.96
N PRO A 133 -12.75 15.28 -12.55
CA PRO A 133 -11.64 14.47 -13.05
C PRO A 133 -10.92 15.20 -14.18
N VAL A 134 -9.74 15.72 -13.88
CA VAL A 134 -8.80 16.20 -14.89
C VAL A 134 -7.85 15.06 -15.18
N VAL A 135 -7.92 14.52 -16.41
CA VAL A 135 -7.08 13.41 -16.84
C VAL A 135 -6.11 13.86 -17.93
N SER A 136 -4.91 13.32 -17.88
CA SER A 136 -3.92 13.50 -18.95
C SER A 136 -4.32 12.60 -20.13
N ARG A 137 -4.55 13.20 -21.30
CA ARG A 137 -4.97 12.47 -22.50
C ARG A 137 -3.79 12.05 -23.34
N LEU A 138 -3.94 10.90 -23.97
CA LEU A 138 -2.99 10.31 -24.91
C LEU A 138 -3.33 10.74 -26.33
N ASN A 139 -2.41 11.40 -27.03
CA ASN A 139 -2.61 11.69 -28.43
C ASN A 139 -2.36 10.43 -29.28
N LEU A 140 -3.45 9.83 -29.79
CA LEU A 140 -3.37 8.59 -30.56
C LEU A 140 -2.65 8.76 -31.90
N ASN A 141 -2.53 9.98 -32.43
CA ASN A 141 -1.85 10.24 -33.68
C ASN A 141 -0.34 10.48 -33.53
N ARG A 142 0.13 10.86 -32.33
CA ARG A 142 1.53 11.27 -32.12
C ARG A 142 2.36 10.24 -31.36
N LEU A 143 1.74 9.56 -30.40
CA LEU A 143 2.48 8.69 -29.50
C LEU A 143 3.00 7.42 -30.19
N PRO A 144 4.23 6.99 -29.88
CA PRO A 144 4.77 5.73 -30.34
C PRO A 144 4.15 4.56 -29.57
N LEU A 145 4.30 3.33 -30.11
CA LEU A 145 3.79 2.09 -29.51
C LEU A 145 4.22 1.91 -28.06
N SER A 146 5.47 2.21 -27.72
CA SER A 146 6.02 2.07 -26.36
C SER A 146 5.33 2.98 -25.35
N SER A 147 4.89 4.18 -25.76
CA SER A 147 4.17 5.13 -24.91
C SER A 147 2.69 4.73 -24.77
N LEU A 148 2.04 4.32 -25.86
CA LEU A 148 0.66 3.84 -25.84
C LEU A 148 0.49 2.64 -24.86
N ARG A 149 1.40 1.69 -24.89
CA ARG A 149 1.39 0.50 -24.01
C ARG A 149 1.53 0.78 -22.52
N ARG A 150 1.94 1.98 -22.12
CA ARG A 150 2.05 2.35 -20.70
C ARG A 150 0.68 2.57 -20.05
N HIS A 151 -0.33 2.88 -20.86
CA HIS A 151 -1.68 3.06 -20.37
C HIS A 151 -2.33 1.71 -20.07
N PRO A 152 -3.00 1.53 -18.89
CA PRO A 152 -3.59 0.25 -18.50
C PRO A 152 -4.62 -0.31 -19.49
N TYR A 153 -5.32 0.56 -20.21
CA TYR A 153 -6.36 0.18 -21.18
C TYR A 153 -5.85 -0.01 -22.60
N ILE A 154 -4.55 0.11 -22.83
CA ILE A 154 -3.95 -0.14 -24.15
C ILE A 154 -2.93 -1.26 -24.06
N GLY A 155 -3.34 -2.46 -24.42
CA GLY A 155 -2.46 -3.61 -24.53
C GLY A 155 -1.54 -3.54 -25.74
N PHE A 156 -0.65 -4.53 -25.88
CA PHE A 156 0.29 -4.59 -27.01
C PHE A 156 -0.41 -4.62 -28.37
N TYR A 157 -1.42 -5.47 -28.51
CA TYR A 157 -2.14 -5.61 -29.78
C TYR A 157 -2.94 -4.35 -30.11
N GLN A 158 -3.60 -3.76 -29.15
CA GLN A 158 -4.31 -2.49 -29.35
C GLN A 158 -3.34 -1.36 -29.79
N ALA A 159 -2.19 -1.23 -29.13
CA ALA A 159 -1.16 -0.27 -29.52
C ALA A 159 -0.65 -0.53 -30.95
N LYS A 160 -0.44 -1.79 -31.30
CA LYS A 160 -0.03 -2.19 -32.66
C LYS A 160 -1.10 -1.82 -33.68
N THR A 161 -2.35 -2.13 -33.41
CA THR A 161 -3.50 -1.78 -34.27
C THR A 161 -3.62 -0.28 -34.49
N ILE A 162 -3.42 0.55 -33.45
CA ILE A 162 -3.37 2.03 -33.58
C ILE A 162 -2.27 2.45 -34.55
N ILE A 163 -1.07 1.91 -34.44
CA ILE A 163 0.06 2.24 -35.33
C ILE A 163 -0.19 1.78 -36.76
N GLU A 164 -0.73 0.56 -36.93
CA GLU A 164 -1.05 0.00 -38.26
C GLU A 164 -2.19 0.80 -38.93
N TYR A 165 -3.23 1.15 -38.17
CA TYR A 165 -4.31 1.99 -38.68
C TYR A 165 -3.78 3.33 -39.21
N ARG A 166 -2.93 4.02 -38.42
CA ARG A 166 -2.29 5.28 -38.84
C ARG A 166 -1.47 5.13 -40.11
N ARG A 167 -0.78 4.00 -40.27
CA ARG A 167 0.03 3.74 -41.47
C ARG A 167 -0.82 3.49 -42.71
N LEU A 168 -1.96 2.80 -42.57
CA LEU A 168 -2.81 2.36 -43.70
C LEU A 168 -3.87 3.37 -44.09
N HIS A 169 -4.49 4.02 -43.07
CA HIS A 169 -5.65 4.89 -43.24
C HIS A 169 -5.36 6.38 -42.92
N GLY A 170 -4.13 6.64 -42.43
CA GLY A 170 -3.77 8.00 -42.04
C GLY A 170 -4.22 8.34 -40.61
N ARG A 171 -4.60 9.59 -40.40
CA ARG A 171 -4.93 10.11 -39.08
C ARG A 171 -6.23 9.49 -38.53
N ILE A 172 -6.20 9.11 -37.25
CA ILE A 172 -7.38 8.71 -36.49
C ILE A 172 -8.11 9.98 -36.06
N ASN A 173 -9.41 10.11 -36.41
CA ASN A 173 -10.20 11.27 -36.03
C ASN A 173 -11.10 11.02 -34.82
N SER A 174 -11.46 9.78 -34.57
CA SER A 174 -12.28 9.36 -33.43
C SER A 174 -11.99 7.94 -33.02
N LEU A 175 -12.45 7.51 -31.83
CA LEU A 175 -12.40 6.10 -31.43
C LEU A 175 -13.31 5.22 -32.29
N ASP A 176 -14.27 5.81 -32.99
CA ASP A 176 -15.16 5.07 -33.88
C ASP A 176 -14.41 4.47 -35.08
N ASP A 177 -13.32 5.11 -35.48
CA ASP A 177 -12.44 4.60 -36.53
C ASP A 177 -11.82 3.24 -36.17
N LEU A 178 -11.70 2.97 -34.88
CA LEU A 178 -11.11 1.72 -34.37
C LEU A 178 -12.16 0.64 -34.04
N LYS A 179 -13.47 0.94 -34.12
CA LYS A 179 -14.55 -0.02 -33.78
C LYS A 179 -14.55 -1.30 -34.63
N LEU A 180 -14.08 -1.22 -35.86
CA LEU A 180 -14.00 -2.37 -36.77
C LEU A 180 -12.74 -3.21 -36.56
N CYS A 181 -11.82 -2.74 -35.73
CA CYS A 181 -10.60 -3.48 -35.40
C CYS A 181 -10.90 -4.52 -34.33
N LYS A 182 -10.54 -5.77 -34.58
CA LYS A 182 -10.80 -6.91 -33.68
C LYS A 182 -10.26 -6.73 -32.25
N ASP A 183 -9.22 -5.90 -32.07
CA ASP A 183 -8.57 -5.68 -30.79
C ASP A 183 -9.28 -4.60 -29.93
N PHE A 184 -10.34 -3.97 -30.47
CA PHE A 184 -11.13 -2.92 -29.80
C PHE A 184 -12.59 -3.37 -29.64
N THR A 185 -12.90 -3.92 -28.47
CA THR A 185 -14.31 -4.18 -28.11
C THR A 185 -15.03 -2.88 -27.76
N PRO A 186 -16.37 -2.83 -27.84
CA PRO A 186 -17.13 -1.66 -27.41
C PRO A 186 -16.79 -1.19 -26.00
N GLU A 187 -16.62 -2.14 -25.07
CA GLU A 187 -16.27 -1.86 -23.65
C GLU A 187 -14.86 -1.26 -23.57
N ALA A 188 -13.89 -1.77 -24.34
CA ALA A 188 -12.53 -1.23 -24.37
C ALA A 188 -12.52 0.21 -24.89
N ILE A 189 -13.33 0.51 -25.89
CA ILE A 189 -13.49 1.86 -26.45
C ILE A 189 -14.09 2.82 -25.41
N GLU A 190 -15.16 2.43 -24.72
CA GLU A 190 -15.79 3.28 -23.71
C GLU A 190 -14.85 3.54 -22.51
N ARG A 191 -14.11 2.53 -22.07
CA ARG A 191 -13.11 2.70 -21.00
C ARG A 191 -11.97 3.63 -21.41
N LEU A 192 -11.60 3.62 -22.70
CA LEU A 192 -10.50 4.42 -23.21
C LEU A 192 -10.90 5.88 -23.54
N ARG A 193 -12.20 6.11 -23.80
CA ARG A 193 -12.74 7.41 -24.25
C ARG A 193 -12.29 8.62 -23.43
N PRO A 194 -12.27 8.60 -22.10
CA PRO A 194 -11.83 9.76 -21.30
C PRO A 194 -10.34 10.09 -21.46
N TYR A 195 -9.54 9.14 -21.89
CA TYR A 195 -8.07 9.16 -21.84
C TYR A 195 -7.39 9.43 -23.16
N VAL A 196 -8.14 9.69 -24.22
CA VAL A 196 -7.57 9.91 -25.55
C VAL A 196 -7.91 11.26 -26.15
N GLU A 197 -7.05 11.71 -27.05
CA GLU A 197 -7.23 12.83 -27.95
C GLU A 197 -6.65 12.47 -29.33
N PHE A 198 -7.01 13.26 -30.35
CA PHE A 198 -6.68 13.00 -31.75
C PHE A 198 -5.86 14.10 -32.41
#